data_7ab2966955bf75c31ca00519d3b53683
#
_entry.id   7ab2966955bf75c31ca00519d3b53683
#
_cell.length_a   1.000
_cell.length_b   1.000
_cell.length_c   1.000
_cell.angle_alpha   90.00
_cell.angle_beta   90.00
_cell.angle_gamma   90.00
#
_symmetry.space_group_name_H-M   'P 1'
#
loop_
_entity.id
_entity.type
_entity.pdbx_description
1 polymer ?
#
loop_
_entity_poly.entity_id
_entity_poly.type
_entity_poly.pdbx_seq_one_letter_code
_entity_poly.pdbx_strand_id
1 'polypeptide(L)'
;DRAAEAVQKSGGSPLRLDVSPFLRGPMDAYSRPSVREVVVCGSLQVGKTLLLYACLGWSMDYRPGIKMLAMPTRESRDRVVEKKLRPMLQGSPVLRRMVAKYRREKILLKDGTSIELATAESPSQRASITVQDLFVDEEDLYSRSGDSSPLEDFKGRTRSYGDFAKIIR
;
A
#
# COMPACT_ATOMS: atom_id res chain seq x y z
N ASP A 1 12.35 6.18 -13.83
CA ASP A 1 12.28 4.98 -12.97
C ASP A 1 12.52 5.22 -11.48
N ARG A 2 12.02 6.37 -11.01
CA ARG A 2 12.10 6.75 -9.58
C ARG A 2 11.38 5.79 -8.64
N ALA A 3 10.32 5.12 -9.11
CA ALA A 3 9.60 4.13 -8.29
C ALA A 3 10.44 2.88 -8.01
N ALA A 4 11.23 2.44 -8.99
CA ALA A 4 12.18 1.33 -8.79
C ALA A 4 13.33 1.73 -7.85
N GLU A 5 13.78 2.99 -7.89
CA GLU A 5 14.76 3.53 -6.95
C GLU A 5 14.19 3.70 -5.54
N ALA A 6 12.88 3.98 -5.41
CA ALA A 6 12.23 4.17 -4.10
C ALA A 6 12.16 2.88 -3.28
N VAL A 7 12.09 1.71 -3.91
CA VAL A 7 12.04 0.40 -3.24
C VAL A 7 13.43 -0.16 -2.92
N GLN A 8 14.46 0.61 -3.21
CA GLN A 8 15.85 0.17 -3.29
C GLN A 8 16.51 -0.29 -1.98
N LYS A 9 15.86 -0.30 -0.82
CA LYS A 9 16.44 -0.85 0.42
C LYS A 9 15.38 -1.27 1.45
N SER A 10 14.63 -2.31 1.18
CA SER A 10 13.98 -3.06 2.27
C SER A 10 14.84 -4.26 2.63
N GLY A 11 15.72 -4.08 3.61
CA GLY A 11 16.41 -5.20 4.27
C GLY A 11 17.34 -6.06 3.42
N GLY A 12 17.98 -5.56 2.37
CA GLY A 12 19.05 -6.29 1.73
C GLY A 12 19.27 -6.07 0.23
N SER A 13 18.28 -6.08 -0.62
CA SER A 13 18.49 -5.96 -2.06
C SER A 13 17.52 -4.96 -2.69
N PRO A 14 17.98 -4.16 -3.64
CA PRO A 14 17.11 -3.27 -4.41
C PRO A 14 16.10 -4.08 -5.22
N LEU A 15 14.91 -3.49 -5.49
CA LEU A 15 13.99 -4.06 -6.47
C LEU A 15 14.68 -4.14 -7.83
N ARG A 16 14.85 -5.36 -8.31
CA ARG A 16 15.49 -5.64 -9.60
C ARG A 16 14.44 -6.18 -10.57
N LEU A 17 13.96 -5.29 -11.45
CA LEU A 17 12.99 -5.66 -12.47
C LEU A 17 13.58 -6.56 -13.57
N ASP A 18 14.89 -6.64 -13.68
CA ASP A 18 15.58 -7.61 -14.54
C ASP A 18 15.48 -9.04 -13.98
N VAL A 19 15.43 -9.19 -12.65
CA VAL A 19 15.24 -10.49 -11.97
C VAL A 19 13.75 -10.87 -11.87
N SER A 20 12.87 -9.87 -11.76
CA SER A 20 11.41 -10.07 -11.63
C SER A 20 10.65 -9.24 -12.68
N PRO A 21 10.83 -9.51 -13.99
CA PRO A 21 10.27 -8.67 -15.05
C PRO A 21 8.73 -8.67 -15.08
N PHE A 22 8.09 -9.73 -14.56
CA PHE A 22 6.64 -9.84 -14.45
C PHE A 22 5.99 -8.80 -13.51
N LEU A 23 6.75 -8.19 -12.60
CA LEU A 23 6.25 -7.11 -11.74
C LEU A 23 6.05 -5.80 -12.51
N ARG A 24 6.73 -5.61 -13.65
CA ARG A 24 6.64 -4.38 -14.45
C ARG A 24 5.22 -4.11 -14.96
N GLY A 25 4.56 -5.13 -15.52
CA GLY A 25 3.21 -4.97 -16.07
C GLY A 25 2.20 -4.43 -15.07
N PRO A 26 2.04 -5.03 -13.87
CA PRO A 26 1.20 -4.50 -12.82
C PRO A 26 1.59 -3.10 -12.32
N MET A 27 2.88 -2.78 -12.22
CA MET A 27 3.35 -1.43 -11.83
C MET A 27 2.96 -0.40 -12.90
N ASP A 28 3.18 -0.70 -14.18
CA ASP A 28 2.80 0.16 -15.29
C ASP A 28 1.27 0.34 -15.35
N ALA A 29 0.51 -0.75 -15.11
CA ALA A 29 -0.95 -0.67 -15.04
C ALA A 29 -1.40 0.25 -13.91
N TYR A 30 -0.83 0.11 -12.71
CA TYR A 30 -1.17 0.96 -11.56
C TYR A 30 -0.88 2.44 -11.84
N SER A 31 0.18 2.76 -12.57
CA SER A 31 0.54 4.16 -12.89
C SER A 31 -0.39 4.84 -13.90
N ARG A 32 -1.14 4.07 -14.72
CA ARG A 32 -2.01 4.63 -15.77
C ARG A 32 -3.24 5.30 -15.17
N PRO A 33 -3.58 6.54 -15.57
CA PRO A 33 -4.76 7.26 -15.05
C PRO A 33 -6.08 6.50 -15.27
N SER A 34 -6.22 5.79 -16.38
CA SER A 34 -7.43 5.03 -16.74
C SER A 34 -7.65 3.74 -15.95
N VAL A 35 -6.61 3.25 -15.25
CA VAL A 35 -6.71 2.02 -14.45
C VAL A 35 -7.01 2.40 -13.00
N ARG A 36 -8.15 1.99 -12.49
CA ARG A 36 -8.59 2.24 -11.11
C ARG A 36 -8.24 1.12 -10.15
N GLU A 37 -8.30 -0.12 -10.60
CA GLU A 37 -8.02 -1.28 -9.77
C GLU A 37 -7.05 -2.22 -10.48
N VAL A 38 -6.02 -2.66 -9.76
CA VAL A 38 -5.09 -3.70 -10.17
C VAL A 38 -5.23 -4.87 -9.21
N VAL A 39 -5.60 -6.03 -9.74
CA VAL A 39 -5.72 -7.27 -8.97
C VAL A 39 -4.53 -8.17 -9.29
N VAL A 40 -3.79 -8.57 -8.26
CA VAL A 40 -2.59 -9.38 -8.40
C VAL A 40 -2.82 -10.76 -7.79
N CYS A 41 -3.10 -11.72 -8.63
CA CYS A 41 -3.20 -13.13 -8.24
C CYS A 41 -1.93 -13.86 -8.65
N GLY A 42 -1.29 -14.53 -7.71
CA GLY A 42 -0.04 -15.23 -7.97
C GLY A 42 0.32 -16.18 -6.83
N SER A 43 1.23 -17.12 -7.11
CA SER A 43 1.74 -18.08 -6.12
C SER A 43 2.43 -17.38 -4.94
N LEU A 44 2.79 -18.18 -3.95
CA LEU A 44 3.57 -17.70 -2.79
C LEU A 44 4.96 -17.22 -3.24
N GLN A 45 5.49 -16.22 -2.56
CA GLN A 45 6.86 -15.71 -2.70
C GLN A 45 7.25 -15.14 -4.08
N VAL A 46 6.28 -14.79 -4.91
CA VAL A 46 6.54 -14.13 -6.21
C VAL A 46 6.70 -12.61 -6.12
N GLY A 47 6.77 -12.04 -4.92
CA GLY A 47 7.01 -10.60 -4.74
C GLY A 47 5.74 -9.74 -4.75
N LYS A 48 4.54 -10.30 -4.51
CA LYS A 48 3.28 -9.53 -4.43
C LYS A 48 3.37 -8.35 -3.46
N THR A 49 3.81 -8.60 -2.24
CA THR A 49 4.00 -7.56 -1.23
C THR A 49 5.04 -6.50 -1.65
N LEU A 50 6.10 -6.91 -2.35
CA LEU A 50 7.10 -5.97 -2.88
C LEU A 50 6.50 -5.05 -3.95
N LEU A 51 5.68 -5.61 -4.85
CA LEU A 51 4.93 -4.85 -5.84
C LEU A 51 4.01 -3.82 -5.17
N LEU A 52 3.26 -4.25 -4.15
CA LEU A 52 2.36 -3.38 -3.40
C LEU A 52 3.12 -2.17 -2.81
N TYR A 53 4.28 -2.40 -2.20
CA TYR A 53 5.09 -1.32 -1.62
C TYR A 53 5.76 -0.44 -2.67
N ALA A 54 6.12 -0.99 -3.82
CA ALA A 54 6.62 -0.19 -4.93
C ALA A 54 5.53 0.79 -5.43
N CYS A 55 4.30 0.30 -5.59
CA CYS A 55 3.15 1.13 -5.95
C CYS A 55 2.83 2.17 -4.86
N LEU A 56 2.93 1.81 -3.57
CA LEU A 56 2.77 2.75 -2.47
C LEU A 56 3.83 3.86 -2.51
N GLY A 57 5.10 3.51 -2.70
CA GLY A 57 6.19 4.49 -2.81
C GLY A 57 6.00 5.42 -4.00
N TRP A 58 5.57 4.89 -5.15
CA TRP A 58 5.23 5.70 -6.31
C TRP A 58 4.04 6.63 -6.02
N SER A 59 2.99 6.11 -5.39
CA SER A 59 1.83 6.90 -5.00
C SER A 59 2.18 8.04 -4.03
N MET A 60 3.11 7.83 -3.10
CA MET A 60 3.59 8.89 -2.21
C MET A 60 4.23 10.05 -2.97
N ASP A 61 4.98 9.77 -4.04
CA ASP A 61 5.73 10.78 -4.80
C ASP A 61 4.85 11.49 -5.86
N TYR A 62 3.92 10.77 -6.47
CA TYR A 62 3.20 11.26 -7.64
C TYR A 62 1.71 11.59 -7.39
N ARG A 63 1.15 11.15 -6.29
CA ARG A 63 -0.29 11.29 -6.03
C ARG A 63 -0.53 11.90 -4.65
N PRO A 64 -0.94 13.18 -4.57
CA PRO A 64 -1.31 13.78 -3.29
C PRO A 64 -2.57 13.09 -2.74
N GLY A 65 -2.70 13.08 -1.42
CA GLY A 65 -3.88 12.53 -0.75
C GLY A 65 -3.56 11.40 0.23
N ILE A 66 -4.55 11.01 1.00
CA ILE A 66 -4.43 9.97 2.04
C ILE A 66 -4.38 8.60 1.37
N LYS A 67 -3.43 7.78 1.82
CA LYS A 67 -3.27 6.39 1.41
C LYS A 67 -3.68 5.48 2.55
N MET A 68 -4.16 4.28 2.23
CA MET A 68 -4.42 3.24 3.21
C MET A 68 -3.72 1.96 2.83
N LEU A 69 -3.01 1.36 3.78
CA LEU A 69 -2.48 0.01 3.68
C LEU A 69 -3.29 -0.89 4.61
N ALA A 70 -4.08 -1.77 4.02
CA ALA A 70 -4.94 -2.72 4.72
C ALA A 70 -4.28 -4.09 4.82
N MET A 71 -4.32 -4.69 6.00
CA MET A 71 -3.70 -5.96 6.34
C MET A 71 -4.69 -6.85 7.12
N PRO A 72 -4.47 -8.17 7.18
CA PRO A 72 -5.39 -9.08 7.87
C PRO A 72 -5.56 -8.74 9.36
N THR A 73 -4.45 -8.67 10.10
CA THR A 73 -4.43 -8.56 11.55
C THR A 73 -3.50 -7.46 12.05
N ARG A 74 -3.64 -7.08 13.31
CA ARG A 74 -2.72 -6.13 13.97
C ARG A 74 -1.31 -6.67 14.05
N GLU A 75 -1.15 -7.95 14.27
CA GLU A 75 0.16 -8.58 14.32
C GLU A 75 0.86 -8.53 12.96
N SER A 76 0.14 -8.86 11.87
CA SER A 76 0.68 -8.77 10.50
C SER A 76 1.05 -7.32 10.16
N ARG A 77 0.21 -6.34 10.52
CA ARG A 77 0.48 -4.91 10.35
C ARG A 77 1.77 -4.51 11.06
N ASP A 78 1.88 -4.78 12.36
CA ASP A 78 3.02 -4.35 13.17
C ASP A 78 4.32 -4.99 12.64
N ARG A 79 4.28 -6.28 12.30
CA ARG A 79 5.41 -7.00 11.68
C ARG A 79 5.82 -6.40 10.32
N VAL A 80 4.86 -6.11 9.47
CA VAL A 80 5.08 -5.54 8.13
C VAL A 80 5.67 -4.13 8.25
N VAL A 81 5.09 -3.30 9.11
CA VAL A 81 5.57 -1.93 9.31
C VAL A 81 7.01 -1.91 9.77
N GLU A 82 7.35 -2.71 10.78
CA GLU A 82 8.70 -2.72 11.35
C GLU A 82 9.74 -3.37 10.41
N LYS A 83 9.39 -4.50 9.79
CA LYS A 83 10.37 -5.30 9.04
C LYS A 83 10.48 -4.94 7.56
N LYS A 84 9.48 -4.29 6.98
CA LYS A 84 9.44 -4.01 5.54
C LYS A 84 9.17 -2.54 5.22
N LEU A 85 8.04 -1.98 5.67
CA LEU A 85 7.62 -0.64 5.26
C LEU A 85 8.56 0.46 5.79
N ARG A 86 8.85 0.45 7.08
CA ARG A 86 9.77 1.43 7.69
C ARG A 86 11.18 1.36 7.09
N PRO A 87 11.82 0.20 6.95
CA PRO A 87 13.12 0.09 6.28
C PRO A 87 13.09 0.61 4.83
N MET A 88 12.04 0.33 4.06
CA MET A 88 11.87 0.84 2.71
C MET A 88 11.80 2.38 2.70
N LEU A 89 10.93 2.97 3.53
CA LEU A 89 10.78 4.42 3.61
C LEU A 89 12.06 5.12 4.06
N GLN A 90 12.79 4.55 5.01
CA GLN A 90 14.06 5.09 5.50
C GLN A 90 15.21 4.89 4.52
N GLY A 91 15.20 3.79 3.78
CA GLY A 91 16.23 3.44 2.80
C GLY A 91 16.19 4.28 1.53
N SER A 92 15.02 4.81 1.16
CA SER A 92 14.86 5.69 0.01
C SER A 92 15.07 7.16 0.41
N PRO A 93 16.08 7.87 -0.15
CA PRO A 93 16.27 9.30 0.13
C PRO A 93 15.05 10.16 -0.20
N VAL A 94 14.30 9.81 -1.24
CA VAL A 94 13.08 10.51 -1.66
C VAL A 94 11.98 10.30 -0.62
N LEU A 95 11.62 9.04 -0.34
CA LEU A 95 10.51 8.73 0.57
C LEU A 95 10.81 9.15 2.01
N ARG A 96 12.06 9.01 2.46
CA ARG A 96 12.49 9.47 3.79
C ARG A 96 12.23 10.95 4.01
N ARG A 97 12.44 11.78 2.99
CA ARG A 97 12.18 13.23 3.06
C ARG A 97 10.70 13.56 3.20
N MET A 98 9.81 12.70 2.71
CA MET A 98 8.37 12.90 2.77
C MET A 98 7.78 12.55 4.14
N VAL A 99 8.41 11.65 4.88
CA VAL A 99 7.90 11.22 6.19
C VAL A 99 8.17 12.29 7.25
N ALA A 100 7.10 12.68 7.96
CA ALA A 100 7.18 13.58 9.10
C ALA A 100 7.27 12.82 10.42
N LYS A 101 6.39 11.81 10.62
CA LYS A 101 6.31 11.06 11.89
C LYS A 101 5.69 9.68 11.72
N TYR A 102 6.29 8.70 12.39
CA TYR A 102 5.70 7.36 12.53
C TYR A 102 4.81 7.29 13.77
N ARG A 103 3.59 6.78 13.61
CA ARG A 103 2.67 6.40 14.68
C ARG A 103 2.26 4.94 14.49
N ARG A 104 1.64 4.35 15.49
CA ARG A 104 1.26 2.92 15.45
C ARG A 104 0.29 2.60 14.30
N GLU A 105 -0.70 3.46 14.06
CA GLU A 105 -1.77 3.22 13.10
C GLU A 105 -1.69 4.12 11.87
N LYS A 106 -0.68 4.98 11.79
CA LYS A 106 -0.44 5.81 10.62
C LYS A 106 0.97 6.38 10.54
N ILE A 107 1.38 6.70 9.33
CA ILE A 107 2.60 7.43 9.03
C ILE A 107 2.19 8.81 8.51
N LEU A 108 2.58 9.87 9.23
CA LEU A 108 2.30 11.24 8.82
C LEU A 108 3.33 11.70 7.80
N LEU A 109 2.86 12.35 6.73
CA LEU A 109 3.70 12.94 5.70
C LEU A 109 3.82 14.45 5.91
N LYS A 110 4.87 15.04 5.36
CA LYS A 110 5.16 16.48 5.54
C LYS A 110 4.20 17.40 4.78
N ASP A 111 3.53 16.88 3.75
CA ASP A 111 2.49 17.59 3.00
C ASP A 111 1.14 17.64 3.74
N GLY A 112 1.09 17.12 4.97
CA GLY A 112 -0.14 17.06 5.77
C GLY A 112 -1.00 15.82 5.51
N THR A 113 -0.65 14.98 4.55
CA THR A 113 -1.33 13.71 4.29
C THR A 113 -0.80 12.57 5.17
N SER A 114 -1.35 11.36 5.02
CA SER A 114 -0.92 10.20 5.80
C SER A 114 -1.03 8.89 5.02
N ILE A 115 -0.30 7.89 5.50
CA ILE A 115 -0.53 6.50 5.18
C ILE A 115 -1.22 5.88 6.41
N GLU A 116 -2.50 5.56 6.27
CA GLU A 116 -3.28 4.87 7.30
C GLU A 116 -2.96 3.37 7.28
N LEU A 117 -2.74 2.78 8.45
CA LEU A 117 -2.36 1.38 8.63
C LEU A 117 -3.55 0.63 9.24
N ALA A 118 -4.45 0.15 8.39
CA ALA A 118 -5.70 -0.47 8.80
C ALA A 118 -5.61 -1.99 8.87
N THR A 119 -6.53 -2.62 9.64
CA THR A 119 -6.63 -4.07 9.72
C THR A 119 -8.05 -4.55 9.48
N ALA A 120 -8.19 -5.70 8.82
CA ALA A 120 -9.48 -6.29 8.50
C ALA A 120 -10.26 -6.70 9.76
N GLU A 121 -9.57 -7.06 10.84
CA GLU A 121 -10.17 -7.43 12.12
C GLU A 121 -10.78 -6.26 12.89
N SER A 122 -10.48 -4.99 12.51
CA SER A 122 -10.95 -3.81 13.24
C SER A 122 -12.04 -3.05 12.48
N PRO A 123 -13.33 -3.21 12.86
CA PRO A 123 -14.43 -2.52 12.20
C PRO A 123 -14.30 -0.99 12.21
N SER A 124 -13.80 -0.42 13.30
CA SER A 124 -13.60 1.03 13.43
C SER A 124 -12.55 1.57 12.45
N GLN A 125 -11.47 0.82 12.21
CA GLN A 125 -10.45 1.21 11.25
C GLN A 125 -10.93 1.10 9.80
N ARG A 126 -11.86 0.16 9.52
CA ARG A 126 -12.49 0.02 8.21
C ARG A 126 -13.43 1.19 7.88
N ALA A 127 -13.96 1.87 8.90
CA ALA A 127 -15.05 2.84 8.76
C ALA A 127 -14.62 4.32 8.85
N SER A 128 -13.39 4.65 9.23
CA SER A 128 -13.10 5.94 9.84
C SER A 128 -12.58 7.04 8.92
N ILE A 129 -12.05 6.73 7.73
CA ILE A 129 -11.39 7.75 6.90
C ILE A 129 -11.58 7.51 5.41
N THR A 130 -11.71 8.60 4.65
CA THR A 130 -11.71 8.57 3.18
C THR A 130 -10.29 8.57 2.67
N VAL A 131 -9.97 7.69 1.72
CA VAL A 131 -8.63 7.54 1.15
C VAL A 131 -8.65 7.60 -0.36
N GLN A 132 -7.58 8.14 -0.93
CA GLN A 132 -7.42 8.22 -2.37
C GLN A 132 -6.88 6.91 -2.95
N ASP A 133 -5.87 6.34 -2.32
CA ASP A 133 -5.24 5.13 -2.79
C ASP A 133 -5.30 4.04 -1.71
N LEU A 134 -5.81 2.88 -2.10
CA LEU A 134 -5.99 1.71 -1.23
C LEU A 134 -5.03 0.59 -1.67
N PHE A 135 -4.27 0.12 -0.72
CA PHE A 135 -3.31 -0.99 -0.84
C PHE A 135 -3.78 -2.11 0.07
N VAL A 136 -4.09 -3.28 -0.51
CA VAL A 136 -4.61 -4.44 0.24
C VAL A 136 -3.60 -5.58 0.15
N ASP A 137 -3.09 -6.04 1.27
CA ASP A 137 -2.16 -7.17 1.34
C ASP A 137 -2.87 -8.39 1.94
N GLU A 138 -2.62 -9.57 1.38
CA GLU A 138 -3.11 -10.86 1.88
C GLU A 138 -4.63 -10.90 2.12
N GLU A 139 -5.44 -10.41 1.17
CA GLU A 139 -6.91 -10.34 1.31
C GLU A 139 -7.57 -11.70 1.56
N ASP A 140 -6.94 -12.78 1.11
CA ASP A 140 -7.39 -14.17 1.33
C ASP A 140 -7.50 -14.52 2.82
N LEU A 141 -6.76 -13.80 3.67
CA LEU A 141 -6.77 -13.99 5.12
C LEU A 141 -7.80 -13.08 5.84
N TYR A 142 -8.57 -12.30 5.10
CA TYR A 142 -9.58 -11.43 5.70
C TYR A 142 -10.79 -12.26 6.16
N SER A 143 -10.96 -12.36 7.48
CA SER A 143 -12.12 -13.05 8.05
C SER A 143 -13.38 -12.22 7.78
N ARG A 144 -14.40 -12.87 7.20
CA ARG A 144 -15.74 -12.28 7.09
C ARG A 144 -16.37 -12.23 8.48
N SER A 145 -16.89 -11.09 8.87
CA SER A 145 -17.64 -10.91 10.11
C SER A 145 -19.07 -10.50 9.76
N GLY A 146 -20.02 -11.43 9.88
CA GLY A 146 -21.41 -11.21 9.46
C GLY A 146 -21.55 -11.03 7.95
N ASP A 147 -22.47 -10.17 7.53
CA ASP A 147 -22.79 -9.91 6.12
C ASP A 147 -21.80 -8.98 5.41
N SER A 148 -20.89 -8.33 6.14
CA SER A 148 -19.94 -7.39 5.55
C SER A 148 -18.61 -8.06 5.17
N SER A 149 -18.13 -7.72 3.96
CA SER A 149 -16.78 -8.05 3.52
C SER A 149 -15.83 -6.92 3.93
N PRO A 150 -14.77 -7.19 4.72
CA PRO A 150 -13.78 -6.17 5.05
C PRO A 150 -13.18 -5.48 3.83
N LEU A 151 -12.99 -6.22 2.74
CA LEU A 151 -12.51 -5.67 1.48
C LEU A 151 -13.47 -4.61 0.92
N GLU A 152 -14.77 -4.90 0.89
CA GLU A 152 -15.77 -3.96 0.38
C GLU A 152 -15.89 -2.72 1.28
N ASP A 153 -15.73 -2.88 2.59
CA ASP A 153 -15.67 -1.77 3.53
C ASP A 153 -14.50 -0.84 3.20
N PHE A 154 -13.30 -1.40 2.96
CA PHE A 154 -12.13 -0.63 2.57
C PHE A 154 -12.29 0.03 1.20
N LYS A 155 -12.81 -0.67 0.21
CA LYS A 155 -13.12 -0.11 -1.13
C LYS A 155 -14.12 1.05 -1.02
N GLY A 156 -15.08 0.93 -0.11
CA GLY A 156 -16.02 2.02 0.19
C GLY A 156 -15.36 3.33 0.58
N ARG A 157 -14.14 3.30 1.15
CA ARG A 157 -13.40 4.50 1.57
C ARG A 157 -12.82 5.29 0.39
N THR A 158 -12.72 4.70 -0.78
CA THR A 158 -12.22 5.38 -1.98
C THR A 158 -13.31 6.08 -2.79
N ARG A 159 -14.59 5.85 -2.49
CA ARG A 159 -15.74 6.30 -3.32
C ARG A 159 -15.77 7.80 -3.56
N SER A 160 -15.41 8.61 -2.55
CA SER A 160 -15.42 10.07 -2.67
C SER A 160 -14.39 10.62 -3.66
N TYR A 161 -13.38 9.82 -4.02
CA TYR A 161 -12.38 10.20 -5.03
C TYR A 161 -12.79 9.80 -6.45
N GLY A 162 -13.85 9.02 -6.63
CA GLY A 162 -14.38 8.64 -7.95
C GLY A 162 -13.28 8.05 -8.84
N ASP A 163 -13.10 8.64 -10.02
CA ASP A 163 -12.11 8.18 -11.01
C ASP A 163 -10.65 8.47 -10.63
N PHE A 164 -10.43 9.31 -9.63
CA PHE A 164 -9.09 9.57 -9.09
C PHE A 164 -8.63 8.53 -8.07
N ALA A 165 -9.52 7.68 -7.59
CA ALA A 165 -9.17 6.62 -6.67
C ALA A 165 -8.34 5.52 -7.36
N LYS A 166 -7.40 4.92 -6.62
CA LYS A 166 -6.68 3.73 -7.07
C LYS A 166 -6.68 2.65 -6.01
N ILE A 167 -6.78 1.41 -6.48
CA ILE A 167 -6.78 0.22 -5.64
C ILE A 167 -5.76 -0.76 -6.23
N ILE A 168 -4.92 -1.35 -5.38
CA ILE A 168 -4.11 -2.52 -5.70
C ILE A 168 -4.26 -3.57 -4.61
N ARG A 169 -4.54 -4.82 -5.02
CA ARG A 169 -4.78 -5.94 -4.11
C ARG A 169 -4.30 -7.27 -4.68
#